data_e520da171d5159dc46d4ffdebb6e443d
#
_entry.id   e520da171d5159dc46d4ffdebb6e443d
#
_cell.length_a   1.000
_cell.length_b   1.000
_cell.length_c   1.000
_cell.angle_alpha   90.00
_cell.angle_beta   90.00
_cell.angle_gamma   90.00
#
_symmetry.space_group_name_H-M   'P 1'
#
loop_
_entity.id
_entity.type
_entity.pdbx_description
1 polymer ?
#
loop_
_entity_poly.entity_id
_entity_poly.type
_entity_poly.pdbx_seq_one_letter_code
_entity_poly.pdbx_strand_id
1 'polypeptide(L)'
;MKQDLKERTYRFGLDIILLLKDNPEPSWAWTITRQLPRCATSVGANYNSSKRGRSAKEFISKLGTCEEEADECVHRLRLARDSGYLTHEQVAPLVDEANELIAIFVASIKTARKNLPPSQ
;
A
#
# COMPACT_ATOMS: atom_id res chain seq x y z
N MET A 1 -5.73 -6.05 19.83
CA MET A 1 -6.52 -6.84 18.88
C MET A 1 -6.03 -6.59 17.47
N LYS A 2 -5.72 -7.66 16.74
CA LYS A 2 -5.28 -7.52 15.36
C LYS A 2 -6.44 -7.11 14.47
N GLN A 3 -6.27 -6.03 13.74
CA GLN A 3 -7.20 -5.68 12.69
C GLN A 3 -7.02 -6.65 11.52
N ASP A 4 -8.13 -6.95 10.87
CA ASP A 4 -8.12 -7.69 9.62
C ASP A 4 -7.34 -6.90 8.56
N LEU A 5 -6.44 -7.56 7.81
CA LEU A 5 -5.68 -6.92 6.75
C LEU A 5 -6.57 -6.36 5.64
N LYS A 6 -7.70 -7.02 5.38
CA LYS A 6 -8.67 -6.50 4.41
C LYS A 6 -9.13 -5.10 4.83
N GLU A 7 -9.45 -4.92 6.10
CA GLU A 7 -9.89 -3.63 6.63
C GLU A 7 -8.73 -2.63 6.68
N ARG A 8 -7.55 -3.06 7.10
CA ARG A 8 -6.38 -2.18 7.19
C ARG A 8 -5.97 -1.64 5.81
N THR A 9 -5.94 -2.50 4.81
CA THR A 9 -5.54 -2.08 3.46
C THR A 9 -6.61 -1.17 2.83
N TYR A 10 -7.88 -1.44 3.09
CA TYR A 10 -8.97 -0.56 2.66
C TYR A 10 -8.84 0.81 3.32
N ARG A 11 -8.65 0.83 4.64
CA ARG A 11 -8.53 2.08 5.41
C ARG A 11 -7.32 2.90 4.98
N PHE A 12 -6.21 2.23 4.68
CA PHE A 12 -5.02 2.92 4.19
C PHE A 12 -5.32 3.72 2.92
N GLY A 13 -5.96 3.10 1.95
CA GLY A 13 -6.36 3.79 0.72
C GLY A 13 -7.33 4.93 0.97
N LEU A 14 -8.32 4.69 1.82
CA LEU A 14 -9.32 5.71 2.16
C LEU A 14 -8.67 6.91 2.85
N ASP A 15 -7.80 6.68 3.82
CA ASP A 15 -7.14 7.76 4.57
C ASP A 15 -6.32 8.65 3.64
N ILE A 16 -5.67 8.07 2.63
CA ILE A 16 -4.93 8.85 1.64
C ILE A 16 -5.88 9.68 0.79
N ILE A 17 -6.98 9.10 0.33
CA ILE A 17 -7.99 9.84 -0.44
C ILE A 17 -8.52 11.03 0.37
N LEU A 18 -8.85 10.80 1.64
CA LEU A 18 -9.38 11.86 2.50
C LEU A 18 -8.35 12.96 2.74
N LEU A 19 -7.08 12.58 2.93
CA LEU A 19 -5.99 13.54 3.09
C LEU A 19 -5.88 14.45 1.87
N LEU A 20 -5.90 13.87 0.67
CA LEU A 20 -5.79 14.65 -0.56
C LEU A 20 -7.02 15.50 -0.82
N LYS A 21 -8.20 15.00 -0.47
CA LYS A 21 -9.45 15.75 -0.59
C LYS A 21 -9.42 17.00 0.27
N ASP A 22 -8.86 16.91 1.48
CA ASP A 22 -8.79 18.01 2.42
C ASP A 22 -7.63 18.97 2.16
N ASN A 23 -6.72 18.61 1.26
CA ASN A 23 -5.53 19.39 0.94
C ASN A 23 -5.41 19.55 -0.58
N PRO A 24 -6.25 20.46 -1.17
CA PRO A 24 -6.22 20.66 -2.62
C PRO A 24 -4.82 21.00 -3.12
N GLU A 25 -4.46 20.40 -4.23
CA GLU A 25 -3.10 20.52 -4.76
C GLU A 25 -2.86 21.83 -5.49
N PRO A 26 -1.65 22.39 -5.40
CA PRO A 26 -1.18 23.34 -6.41
C PRO A 26 -0.94 22.58 -7.72
N SER A 27 -0.96 23.31 -8.84
CA SER A 27 -0.85 22.68 -10.16
C SER A 27 0.40 21.83 -10.36
N TRP A 28 1.50 22.18 -9.67
CA TRP A 28 2.76 21.42 -9.79
C TRP A 28 2.73 20.07 -9.08
N ALA A 29 1.76 19.82 -8.21
CA ALA A 29 1.69 18.59 -7.41
C ALA A 29 0.86 17.47 -8.08
N TRP A 30 0.43 17.66 -9.34
CA TRP A 30 -0.50 16.74 -9.97
C TRP A 30 0.03 15.31 -10.09
N THR A 31 1.36 15.12 -10.24
CA THR A 31 1.93 13.77 -10.31
C THR A 31 1.75 13.02 -8.99
N ILE A 32 1.89 13.75 -7.87
CA ILE A 32 1.68 13.17 -6.54
C ILE A 32 0.20 12.84 -6.35
N THR A 33 -0.68 13.82 -6.63
CA THR A 33 -2.11 13.69 -6.35
C THR A 33 -2.81 12.69 -7.26
N ARG A 34 -2.23 12.34 -8.39
CA ARG A 34 -2.76 11.29 -9.27
C ARG A 34 -2.22 9.92 -8.91
N GLN A 35 -0.92 9.82 -8.68
CA GLN A 35 -0.27 8.53 -8.47
C GLN A 35 -0.45 7.99 -7.05
N LEU A 36 -0.50 8.88 -6.06
CA LEU A 36 -0.62 8.44 -4.67
C LEU A 36 -1.94 7.72 -4.40
N PRO A 37 -3.12 8.26 -4.75
CA PRO A 37 -4.37 7.50 -4.54
C PRO A 37 -4.44 6.24 -5.39
N ARG A 38 -3.85 6.24 -6.58
CA ARG A 38 -3.80 5.04 -7.43
C ARG A 38 -3.05 3.91 -6.72
N CYS A 39 -1.83 4.16 -6.27
CA CYS A 39 -1.06 3.11 -5.60
C CYS A 39 -1.67 2.73 -4.25
N ALA A 40 -2.19 3.69 -3.50
CA ALA A 40 -2.79 3.43 -2.20
C ALA A 40 -4.03 2.54 -2.29
N THR A 41 -4.92 2.82 -3.23
CA THR A 41 -6.13 1.99 -3.42
C THR A 41 -5.79 0.64 -4.04
N SER A 42 -4.70 0.57 -4.81
CA SER A 42 -4.22 -0.67 -5.40
C SER A 42 -3.77 -1.68 -4.35
N VAL A 43 -3.24 -1.22 -3.22
CA VAL A 43 -2.85 -2.12 -2.12
C VAL A 43 -4.03 -2.97 -1.67
N GLY A 44 -5.15 -2.34 -1.35
CA GLY A 44 -6.35 -3.06 -0.90
C GLY A 44 -6.98 -3.92 -1.98
N ALA A 45 -7.02 -3.41 -3.22
CA ALA A 45 -7.59 -4.14 -4.34
C ALA A 45 -6.79 -5.43 -4.61
N ASN A 46 -5.46 -5.36 -4.59
CA ASN A 46 -4.62 -6.53 -4.81
C ASN A 46 -4.64 -7.49 -3.62
N TYR A 47 -4.77 -6.97 -2.41
CA TYR A 47 -4.92 -7.85 -1.25
C TYR A 47 -6.22 -8.66 -1.34
N ASN A 48 -7.35 -8.01 -1.68
CA ASN A 48 -8.61 -8.71 -1.89
C ASN A 48 -8.49 -9.76 -2.99
N SER A 49 -7.81 -9.41 -4.08
CA SER A 49 -7.57 -10.30 -5.20
C SER A 49 -6.72 -11.51 -4.79
N SER A 50 -5.73 -11.32 -3.90
CA SER A 50 -4.88 -12.41 -3.41
C SER A 50 -5.69 -13.45 -2.65
N LYS A 51 -6.72 -13.03 -1.91
CA LYS A 51 -7.58 -13.93 -1.14
C LYS A 51 -8.46 -14.81 -2.03
N ARG A 52 -8.66 -14.42 -3.28
CA ARG A 52 -9.43 -15.17 -4.27
C ARG A 52 -8.53 -15.92 -5.25
N GLY A 53 -7.23 -15.95 -4.98
CA GLY A 53 -6.25 -16.60 -5.83
C GLY A 53 -6.54 -18.10 -5.98
N ARG A 54 -6.32 -18.62 -7.20
CA ARG A 54 -6.58 -20.02 -7.54
C ARG A 54 -5.45 -20.94 -7.14
N SER A 55 -4.29 -20.37 -6.82
CA SER A 55 -3.10 -21.13 -6.48
C SER A 55 -2.22 -20.36 -5.51
N ALA A 56 -1.29 -21.08 -4.87
CA ALA A 56 -0.30 -20.46 -4.00
C ALA A 56 0.58 -19.49 -4.78
N LYS A 57 0.91 -19.80 -6.02
CA LYS A 57 1.71 -18.90 -6.87
C LYS A 57 0.98 -17.59 -7.15
N GLU A 58 -0.32 -17.66 -7.44
CA GLU A 58 -1.13 -16.47 -7.68
C GLU A 58 -1.24 -15.63 -6.41
N PHE A 59 -1.44 -16.27 -5.25
CA PHE A 59 -1.46 -15.59 -3.97
C PHE A 59 -0.17 -14.83 -3.72
N ILE A 60 0.98 -15.47 -3.91
CA ILE A 60 2.30 -14.86 -3.74
C ILE A 60 2.48 -13.69 -4.71
N SER A 61 2.08 -13.87 -5.97
CA SER A 61 2.19 -12.83 -6.99
C SER A 61 1.39 -11.58 -6.61
N LYS A 62 0.16 -11.78 -6.13
CA LYS A 62 -0.71 -10.66 -5.72
C LYS A 62 -0.17 -9.95 -4.48
N LEU A 63 0.37 -10.68 -3.53
CA LEU A 63 1.00 -10.08 -2.36
C LEU A 63 2.26 -9.30 -2.76
N GLY A 64 3.00 -9.78 -3.76
CA GLY A 64 4.15 -9.04 -4.31
C GLY A 64 3.73 -7.70 -4.88
N THR A 65 2.59 -7.66 -5.57
CA THR A 65 2.03 -6.40 -6.08
C THR A 65 1.62 -5.48 -4.93
N CYS A 66 1.02 -6.02 -3.86
CA CYS A 66 0.69 -5.23 -2.67
C CYS A 66 1.94 -4.58 -2.07
N GLU A 67 3.02 -5.33 -1.96
CA GLU A 67 4.30 -4.84 -1.45
C GLU A 67 4.84 -3.70 -2.31
N GLU A 68 4.85 -3.88 -3.64
CA GLU A 68 5.34 -2.87 -4.58
C GLU A 68 4.51 -1.59 -4.52
N GLU A 69 3.19 -1.73 -4.48
CA GLU A 69 2.30 -0.56 -4.45
C GLU A 69 2.40 0.19 -3.12
N ALA A 70 2.55 -0.52 -2.00
CA ALA A 70 2.75 0.12 -0.71
C ALA A 70 4.09 0.86 -0.67
N ASP A 71 5.13 0.27 -1.27
CA ASP A 71 6.44 0.90 -1.37
C ASP A 71 6.38 2.17 -2.22
N GLU A 72 5.64 2.14 -3.32
CA GLU A 72 5.40 3.34 -4.14
C GLU A 72 4.70 4.42 -3.33
N CYS A 73 3.75 4.05 -2.46
CA CYS A 73 3.08 5.01 -1.58
C CYS A 73 4.08 5.72 -0.67
N VAL A 74 5.02 4.99 -0.08
CA VAL A 74 6.06 5.60 0.77
C VAL A 74 6.86 6.63 -0.03
N HIS A 75 7.25 6.27 -1.24
CA HIS A 75 7.99 7.16 -2.12
C HIS A 75 7.20 8.45 -2.41
N ARG A 76 5.92 8.32 -2.79
CA ARG A 76 5.07 9.46 -3.12
C ARG A 76 4.75 10.32 -1.91
N LEU A 77 4.54 9.69 -0.74
CA LEU A 77 4.31 10.42 0.50
C LEU A 77 5.54 11.25 0.90
N ARG A 78 6.74 10.68 0.72
CA ARG A 78 7.97 11.42 0.98
C ARG A 78 8.13 12.61 0.04
N LEU A 79 7.80 12.42 -1.24
CA LEU A 79 7.81 13.53 -2.21
C LEU A 79 6.81 14.62 -1.81
N ALA A 80 5.63 14.23 -1.35
CA ALA A 80 4.61 15.20 -0.90
C ALA A 80 5.12 16.02 0.28
N ARG A 81 5.80 15.39 1.22
CA ARG A 81 6.39 16.07 2.38
C ARG A 81 7.55 16.98 1.97
N ASP A 82 8.50 16.43 1.23
CA ASP A 82 9.75 17.14 0.93
C ASP A 82 9.55 18.28 -0.07
N SER A 83 8.51 18.21 -0.90
CA SER A 83 8.14 19.29 -1.81
C SER A 83 7.38 20.43 -1.10
N GLY A 84 6.93 20.20 0.13
CA GLY A 84 6.16 21.19 0.87
C GLY A 84 4.66 21.15 0.60
N TYR A 85 4.18 20.15 -0.16
CA TYR A 85 2.76 19.99 -0.40
C TYR A 85 2.02 19.56 0.88
N LEU A 86 2.56 18.58 1.59
CA LEU A 86 1.99 18.08 2.85
C LEU A 86 3.01 18.23 3.98
N THR A 87 2.52 18.30 5.21
CA THR A 87 3.38 18.43 6.39
C THR A 87 3.90 17.05 6.82
N HIS A 88 4.97 17.08 7.60
CA HIS A 88 5.50 15.86 8.22
C HIS A 88 4.41 15.16 9.04
N GLU A 89 3.65 15.93 9.83
CA GLU A 89 2.60 15.41 10.70
C GLU A 89 1.48 14.72 9.92
N GLN A 90 1.18 15.20 8.72
CA GLN A 90 0.17 14.59 7.86
C GLN A 90 0.70 13.29 7.23
N VAL A 91 1.98 13.24 6.90
CA VAL A 91 2.58 12.13 6.15
C VAL A 91 3.04 10.99 7.05
N ALA A 92 3.61 11.31 8.21
CA ALA A 92 4.26 10.31 9.07
C ALA A 92 3.38 9.12 9.44
N PRO A 93 2.11 9.29 9.88
CA PRO A 93 1.29 8.12 10.22
C PRO A 93 1.03 7.20 9.02
N LEU A 94 0.94 7.77 7.82
CA LEU A 94 0.67 6.97 6.62
C LEU A 94 1.92 6.22 6.17
N VAL A 95 3.11 6.83 6.30
CA VAL A 95 4.37 6.14 6.03
C VAL A 95 4.55 4.99 7.02
N ASP A 96 4.25 5.21 8.29
CA ASP A 96 4.35 4.17 9.32
C ASP A 96 3.42 2.99 8.99
N GLU A 97 2.18 3.28 8.63
CA GLU A 97 1.23 2.22 8.26
C GLU A 97 1.68 1.48 7.01
N ALA A 98 2.15 2.20 5.99
CA ALA A 98 2.64 1.57 4.77
C ALA A 98 3.82 0.63 5.07
N ASN A 99 4.76 1.05 5.92
CA ASN A 99 5.90 0.24 6.29
C ASN A 99 5.47 -1.01 7.07
N GLU A 100 4.48 -0.90 7.95
CA GLU A 100 3.94 -2.07 8.65
C GLU A 100 3.28 -3.04 7.67
N LEU A 101 2.48 -2.53 6.73
CA LEU A 101 1.84 -3.37 5.72
C LEU A 101 2.89 -4.08 4.86
N ILE A 102 3.94 -3.37 4.43
CA ILE A 102 5.05 -3.96 3.67
C ILE A 102 5.66 -5.12 4.43
N ALA A 103 5.97 -4.93 5.72
CA ALA A 103 6.55 -5.98 6.55
C ALA A 103 5.64 -7.21 6.62
N ILE A 104 4.33 -7.00 6.74
CA ILE A 104 3.35 -8.09 6.78
C ILE A 104 3.33 -8.83 5.44
N PHE A 105 3.31 -8.10 4.32
CA PHE A 105 3.31 -8.73 2.99
C PHE A 105 4.58 -9.55 2.76
N VAL A 106 5.74 -9.00 3.13
CA VAL A 106 7.03 -9.71 3.00
C VAL A 106 7.02 -11.01 3.81
N ALA A 107 6.55 -10.95 5.06
CA ALA A 107 6.46 -12.12 5.93
C ALA A 107 5.48 -13.16 5.38
N SER A 108 4.34 -12.71 4.86
CA SER A 108 3.32 -13.60 4.30
C SER A 108 3.82 -14.31 3.04
N ILE A 109 4.55 -13.59 2.18
CA ILE A 109 5.16 -14.16 0.97
C ILE A 109 6.18 -15.22 1.37
N LYS A 110 7.04 -14.90 2.34
CA LYS A 110 8.08 -15.83 2.81
C LYS A 110 7.46 -17.12 3.34
N THR A 111 6.41 -17.01 4.15
CA THR A 111 5.69 -18.17 4.68
C THR A 111 5.06 -18.99 3.57
N ALA A 112 4.40 -18.33 2.62
CA ALA A 112 3.74 -19.02 1.50
C ALA A 112 4.74 -19.77 0.63
N ARG A 113 5.92 -19.17 0.40
CA ARG A 113 6.98 -19.83 -0.38
C ARG A 113 7.50 -21.11 0.28
N LYS A 114 7.60 -21.11 1.61
CA LYS A 114 8.01 -22.32 2.35
C LYS A 114 7.05 -23.47 2.16
N ASN A 115 5.78 -23.18 1.90
CA ASN A 115 4.73 -24.17 1.75
C ASN A 115 4.52 -24.64 0.30
N LEU A 116 5.30 -24.09 -0.65
CA LEU A 116 5.23 -24.53 -2.04
C LEU A 116 5.91 -25.87 -2.21
N PRO A 117 5.36 -26.77 -3.10
CA PRO A 117 6.05 -28.02 -3.43
C PRO A 117 7.41 -27.74 -4.07
N PRO A 118 8.44 -28.57 -3.76
CA PRO A 118 9.81 -28.34 -4.26
C PRO A 118 9.93 -28.33 -5.78
N SER A 119 9.05 -29.04 -6.48
CA SER A 119 9.10 -29.18 -7.94
C SER A 119 8.42 -28.06 -8.71
N GLN A 120 7.96 -27.03 -8.05
CA GLN A 120 7.27 -25.92 -8.71
C GLN A 120 8.22 -24.84 -9.27
#